data_8782391ce6550c91d21a1b099088a123
#
_entry.id   8782391ce6550c91d21a1b099088a123
#
_cell.length_a   1.000
_cell.length_b   1.000
_cell.length_c   1.000
_cell.angle_alpha   90.00
_cell.angle_beta   90.00
_cell.angle_gamma   90.00
#
_symmetry.space_group_name_H-M   'P 1'
#
loop_
_entity.id
_entity.type
_entity.pdbx_description
1 polymer ?
#
loop_
_entity_poly.entity_id
_entity_poly.type
_entity_poly.pdbx_seq_one_letter_code
_entity_poly.pdbx_strand_id
1 'polypeptide(L)'
;NLGCPSKKVQKNKFGACLIKEPDLVADCINSMVQNCKIPVTAKTRIGFDNIETFEYLNAFVKKISEAGCKTVILHARRAILKGLTPKENLKIPKLNYPMVYKIKDSNKDLEIILNGGITNTDQIIEHLNKCDGVMIGRAIYQNPYFLAEIEKRIFENTKIPTRSEIAEKLVEYVK
;
A
#
# COMPACT_ATOMS: atom_id res chain seq x y z
N ASN A 1 9.21 4.52 -0.26
CA ASN A 1 9.00 3.10 -0.55
C ASN A 1 9.74 2.23 0.46
N LEU A 2 8.99 1.58 1.35
CA LEU A 2 9.48 0.69 2.40
C LEU A 2 8.97 -0.76 2.21
N GLY A 3 8.49 -1.11 1.01
CA GLY A 3 7.83 -2.41 0.78
C GLY A 3 8.43 -3.29 -0.32
N CYS A 4 9.34 -2.78 -1.14
CA CYS A 4 9.93 -3.54 -2.24
C CYS A 4 10.98 -4.55 -1.73
N PRO A 5 10.80 -5.88 -1.98
CA PRO A 5 11.74 -6.90 -1.52
C PRO A 5 12.81 -7.25 -2.57
N SER A 6 12.96 -6.46 -3.63
CA SER A 6 13.92 -6.73 -4.71
C SER A 6 15.37 -6.70 -4.21
N LYS A 7 16.19 -7.68 -4.63
CA LYS A 7 17.62 -7.71 -4.32
C LYS A 7 18.37 -6.45 -4.77
N LYS A 8 18.02 -5.90 -5.96
CA LYS A 8 18.61 -4.64 -6.46
C LYS A 8 18.31 -3.48 -5.52
N VAL A 9 17.08 -3.41 -5.02
CA VAL A 9 16.63 -2.36 -4.09
C VAL A 9 17.31 -2.52 -2.73
N GLN A 10 17.36 -3.75 -2.21
CA GLN A 10 18.05 -4.04 -0.93
C GLN A 10 19.55 -3.72 -0.96
N LYS A 11 20.24 -4.01 -2.07
CA LYS A 11 21.69 -3.71 -2.25
C LYS A 11 21.98 -2.21 -2.05
N ASN A 12 21.03 -1.36 -2.43
CA ASN A 12 21.13 0.10 -2.29
C ASN A 12 20.45 0.63 -1.01
N LYS A 13 20.12 -0.24 -0.05
CA LYS A 13 19.45 0.09 1.21
C LYS A 13 18.11 0.84 1.01
N PHE A 14 17.25 0.36 0.09
CA PHE A 14 15.89 0.86 -0.12
C PHE A 14 14.84 -0.24 0.11
N GLY A 15 13.58 0.16 0.17
CA GLY A 15 12.43 -0.74 0.20
C GLY A 15 12.28 -1.51 1.50
N ALA A 16 11.91 -2.79 1.41
CA ALA A 16 11.50 -3.57 2.57
C ALA A 16 12.61 -3.83 3.61
N CYS A 17 13.88 -3.76 3.23
CA CYS A 17 14.98 -3.87 4.19
C CYS A 17 15.00 -2.73 5.22
N LEU A 18 14.47 -1.56 4.87
CA LEU A 18 14.38 -0.41 5.77
C LEU A 18 13.39 -0.60 6.93
N ILE A 19 12.49 -1.59 6.85
CA ILE A 19 11.63 -1.92 8.00
C ILE A 19 12.47 -2.32 9.23
N LYS A 20 13.70 -2.81 9.01
CA LYS A 20 14.67 -3.16 10.08
C LYS A 20 15.34 -1.95 10.74
N GLU A 21 15.20 -0.78 10.15
CA GLU A 21 15.89 0.46 10.53
C GLU A 21 14.87 1.57 10.84
N PRO A 22 13.99 1.38 11.85
CA PRO A 22 12.89 2.31 12.11
C PRO A 22 13.35 3.72 12.46
N ASP A 23 14.50 3.87 13.13
CA ASP A 23 15.09 5.17 13.46
C ASP A 23 15.51 5.92 12.20
N LEU A 24 16.26 5.27 11.32
CA LEU A 24 16.67 5.85 10.03
C LEU A 24 15.47 6.25 9.17
N VAL A 25 14.42 5.44 9.16
CA VAL A 25 13.18 5.77 8.42
C VAL A 25 12.51 7.00 9.00
N ALA A 26 12.42 7.09 10.33
CA ALA A 26 11.85 8.26 11.00
C ALA A 26 12.65 9.53 10.71
N ASP A 27 13.98 9.49 10.77
CA ASP A 27 14.86 10.62 10.43
C ASP A 27 14.66 11.08 8.99
N CYS A 28 14.59 10.14 8.04
CA CYS A 28 14.31 10.45 6.63
C CYS A 28 12.95 11.11 6.44
N ILE A 29 11.90 10.60 7.10
CA ILE A 29 10.54 11.17 7.03
C ILE A 29 10.53 12.57 7.63
N ASN A 30 11.09 12.75 8.81
CA ASN A 30 11.18 14.05 9.46
C ASN A 30 11.89 15.08 8.57
N SER A 31 13.03 14.70 8.00
CA SER A 31 13.76 15.57 7.06
C SER A 31 12.91 15.95 5.84
N MET A 32 12.18 15.01 5.26
CA MET A 32 11.28 15.30 4.13
C MET A 32 10.13 16.22 4.55
N VAL A 33 9.48 15.97 5.68
CA VAL A 33 8.36 16.77 6.20
C VAL A 33 8.81 18.23 6.47
N GLN A 34 9.99 18.43 7.00
CA GLN A 34 10.53 19.77 7.26
C GLN A 34 10.88 20.56 5.99
N ASN A 35 11.21 19.85 4.91
CA ASN A 35 11.72 20.48 3.68
C ASN A 35 10.72 20.47 2.51
N CYS A 36 9.50 19.91 2.67
CA CYS A 36 8.48 19.97 1.65
C CYS A 36 7.11 20.34 2.22
N LYS A 37 6.26 20.97 1.37
CA LYS A 37 4.89 21.38 1.74
C LYS A 37 3.81 20.36 1.36
N ILE A 38 4.21 19.26 0.73
CA ILE A 38 3.30 18.18 0.33
C ILE A 38 3.31 17.07 1.37
N PRO A 39 2.21 16.29 1.51
CA PRO A 39 2.18 15.16 2.42
C PRO A 39 3.28 14.14 2.14
N VAL A 40 3.96 13.67 3.19
CA VAL A 40 4.91 12.55 3.12
C VAL A 40 4.19 11.30 3.57
N THR A 41 4.09 10.30 2.69
CA THR A 41 3.40 9.04 2.93
C THR A 41 4.37 7.86 2.89
N ALA A 42 4.07 6.79 3.60
CA ALA A 42 4.89 5.59 3.63
C ALA A 42 4.13 4.38 3.09
N LYS A 43 4.72 3.64 2.15
CA LYS A 43 4.18 2.35 1.71
C LYS A 43 5.10 1.23 2.16
N THR A 44 4.61 0.36 3.04
CA THR A 44 5.38 -0.71 3.65
C THR A 44 4.69 -2.07 3.60
N ARG A 45 5.32 -3.08 4.18
CA ARG A 45 4.78 -4.41 4.43
C ARG A 45 4.46 -4.57 5.91
N ILE A 46 3.70 -5.61 6.27
CA ILE A 46 3.32 -5.91 7.66
C ILE A 46 4.44 -6.61 8.46
N GLY A 47 5.59 -6.83 7.87
CA GLY A 47 6.74 -7.47 8.49
C GLY A 47 7.78 -7.91 7.45
N PHE A 48 8.82 -8.59 7.92
CA PHE A 48 9.89 -9.11 7.08
C PHE A 48 10.43 -10.43 7.62
N ASP A 49 10.88 -11.29 6.75
CA ASP A 49 11.44 -12.61 7.04
C ASP A 49 10.58 -13.38 8.07
N ASN A 50 11.07 -13.63 9.29
CA ASN A 50 10.34 -14.30 10.37
C ASN A 50 9.65 -13.33 11.35
N ILE A 51 9.75 -12.01 11.13
CA ILE A 51 9.14 -10.99 11.98
C ILE A 51 7.84 -10.52 11.33
N GLU A 52 6.72 -10.98 11.89
CA GLU A 52 5.36 -10.56 11.55
C GLU A 52 4.53 -10.50 12.83
N THR A 53 4.90 -9.58 13.75
CA THR A 53 4.17 -9.39 15.00
C THR A 53 3.49 -8.02 15.01
N PHE A 54 2.37 -7.94 15.74
CA PHE A 54 1.65 -6.68 15.91
C PHE A 54 2.51 -5.64 16.62
N GLU A 55 3.22 -6.05 17.66
CA GLU A 55 4.04 -5.17 18.50
C GLU A 55 5.12 -4.48 17.66
N TYR A 56 5.81 -5.24 16.83
CA TYR A 56 6.84 -4.68 15.94
C TYR A 56 6.26 -3.72 14.93
N LEU A 57 5.19 -4.13 14.22
CA LEU A 57 4.56 -3.29 13.21
C LEU A 57 3.97 -2.02 13.80
N ASN A 58 3.31 -2.13 14.95
CA ASN A 58 2.70 -0.99 15.63
C ASN A 58 3.77 0.00 16.13
N ALA A 59 4.87 -0.49 16.70
CA ALA A 59 5.99 0.36 17.09
C ALA A 59 6.61 1.09 15.89
N PHE A 60 6.79 0.39 14.77
CA PHE A 60 7.27 0.98 13.52
C PHE A 60 6.32 2.07 12.99
N VAL A 61 5.02 1.77 12.93
CA VAL A 61 3.99 2.72 12.44
C VAL A 61 3.93 3.96 13.34
N LYS A 62 3.94 3.80 14.65
CA LYS A 62 3.98 4.92 15.61
C LYS A 62 5.21 5.79 15.39
N LYS A 63 6.38 5.19 15.28
CA LYS A 63 7.64 5.92 15.10
C LYS A 63 7.64 6.79 13.85
N ILE A 64 7.20 6.26 12.70
CA ILE A 64 7.11 7.04 11.47
C ILE A 64 6.01 8.10 11.51
N SER A 65 4.95 7.86 12.27
CA SER A 65 3.88 8.83 12.49
C SER A 65 4.36 10.03 13.34
N GLU A 66 5.11 9.77 14.38
CA GLU A 66 5.75 10.80 15.24
C GLU A 66 6.72 11.66 14.42
N ALA A 67 7.38 11.07 13.41
CA ALA A 67 8.22 11.79 12.46
C ALA A 67 7.42 12.63 11.42
N GLY A 68 6.08 12.57 11.43
CA GLY A 68 5.20 13.39 10.58
C GLY A 68 4.50 12.65 9.45
N CYS A 69 4.69 11.33 9.28
CA CYS A 69 3.94 10.53 8.31
C CYS A 69 2.52 10.26 8.81
N LYS A 70 1.50 10.88 8.19
CA LYS A 70 0.10 10.72 8.60
C LYS A 70 -0.66 9.68 7.80
N THR A 71 -0.13 9.24 6.65
CA THR A 71 -0.74 8.23 5.77
C THR A 71 0.20 7.05 5.58
N VAL A 72 -0.24 5.87 5.97
CA VAL A 72 0.54 4.62 5.84
C VAL A 72 -0.20 3.59 5.00
N ILE A 73 0.40 3.19 3.87
CA ILE A 73 -0.14 2.13 3.02
C ILE A 73 0.51 0.80 3.44
N LEU A 74 -0.30 -0.12 3.95
CA LEU A 74 0.13 -1.43 4.43
C LEU A 74 -0.19 -2.53 3.42
N HIS A 75 0.86 -3.07 2.77
CA HIS A 75 0.68 -4.32 2.02
C HIS A 75 0.54 -5.47 3.01
N ALA A 76 -0.63 -6.10 3.04
CA ALA A 76 -1.02 -7.14 4.00
C ALA A 76 -0.24 -8.47 3.85
N ARG A 77 1.04 -8.39 3.50
CA ARG A 77 1.99 -9.52 3.44
C ARG A 77 3.34 -9.08 4.00
N ARG A 78 4.00 -9.96 4.75
CA ARG A 78 5.41 -9.75 5.09
C ARG A 78 6.31 -9.82 3.84
N ALA A 79 7.47 -9.23 3.90
CA ALA A 79 8.51 -9.36 2.88
C ALA A 79 9.47 -10.50 3.23
N ILE A 80 9.70 -11.42 2.32
CA ILE A 80 10.81 -12.38 2.44
C ILE A 80 11.99 -11.79 1.68
N LEU A 81 13.00 -11.37 2.42
CA LEU A 81 14.15 -10.62 1.88
C LEU A 81 15.19 -11.51 1.22
N LYS A 82 15.26 -12.79 1.63
CA LYS A 82 16.19 -13.79 1.07
C LYS A 82 15.41 -14.99 0.56
N GLY A 83 15.80 -15.50 -0.62
CA GLY A 83 15.25 -16.74 -1.17
C GLY A 83 14.04 -16.59 -2.07
N LEU A 84 13.35 -15.44 -2.08
CA LEU A 84 12.21 -15.20 -2.97
C LEU A 84 12.46 -14.03 -3.93
N THR A 85 11.97 -14.16 -5.14
CA THR A 85 11.86 -13.06 -6.11
C THR A 85 10.75 -12.07 -5.69
N PRO A 86 10.74 -10.84 -6.23
CA PRO A 86 9.64 -9.89 -6.01
C PRO A 86 8.26 -10.46 -6.41
N LYS A 87 8.20 -11.26 -7.49
CA LYS A 87 6.96 -11.89 -7.98
C LYS A 87 6.45 -12.96 -7.00
N GLU A 88 7.34 -13.76 -6.44
CA GLU A 88 7.01 -14.76 -5.43
C GLU A 88 6.58 -14.12 -4.11
N ASN A 89 7.20 -13.02 -3.72
CA ASN A 89 6.80 -12.19 -2.57
C ASN A 89 5.38 -11.61 -2.68
N LEU A 90 4.75 -11.64 -3.85
CA LEU A 90 3.35 -11.25 -4.06
C LEU A 90 2.37 -12.44 -3.92
N LYS A 91 2.88 -13.67 -3.80
CA LYS A 91 2.07 -14.90 -3.79
C LYS A 91 2.30 -15.75 -2.55
N ILE A 92 3.56 -16.06 -2.24
CA ILE A 92 3.95 -17.07 -1.23
C ILE A 92 3.65 -16.61 0.20
N PRO A 93 4.05 -15.41 0.68
CA PRO A 93 3.62 -14.97 1.99
C PRO A 93 2.10 -14.78 2.01
N LYS A 94 1.41 -15.35 2.99
CA LYS A 94 -0.04 -15.25 3.12
C LYS A 94 -0.48 -13.80 3.36
N LEU A 95 -1.67 -13.46 2.90
CA LEU A 95 -2.34 -12.20 3.24
C LEU A 95 -2.81 -12.25 4.70
N ASN A 96 -2.54 -11.20 5.45
CA ASN A 96 -2.95 -11.05 6.84
C ASN A 96 -3.66 -9.69 7.01
N TYR A 97 -4.90 -9.62 6.54
CA TYR A 97 -5.76 -8.44 6.68
C TYR A 97 -6.07 -8.09 8.15
N PRO A 98 -6.32 -9.08 9.05
CA PRO A 98 -6.54 -8.80 10.47
C PRO A 98 -5.42 -7.99 11.13
N MET A 99 -4.16 -8.20 10.71
CA MET A 99 -3.03 -7.41 11.18
C MET A 99 -3.19 -5.92 10.82
N VAL A 100 -3.61 -5.62 9.57
CA VAL A 100 -3.81 -4.25 9.11
C VAL A 100 -4.97 -3.58 9.87
N TYR A 101 -6.06 -4.30 10.09
CA TYR A 101 -7.20 -3.79 10.86
C TYR A 101 -6.81 -3.46 12.30
N LYS A 102 -6.05 -4.36 12.95
CA LYS A 102 -5.55 -4.13 14.31
C LYS A 102 -4.64 -2.90 14.39
N ILE A 103 -3.84 -2.64 13.35
CA ILE A 103 -3.04 -1.41 13.27
C ILE A 103 -3.93 -0.17 13.17
N LYS A 104 -4.98 -0.19 12.34
CA LYS A 104 -5.94 0.93 12.24
C LYS A 104 -6.63 1.17 13.59
N ASP A 105 -7.14 0.13 14.24
CA ASP A 105 -7.82 0.23 15.52
C ASP A 105 -6.94 0.86 16.62
N SER A 106 -5.64 0.58 16.56
CA SER A 106 -4.66 1.07 17.53
C SER A 106 -4.07 2.45 17.19
N ASN A 107 -4.32 2.96 15.99
CA ASN A 107 -3.79 4.23 15.47
C ASN A 107 -4.90 5.02 14.75
N LYS A 108 -5.95 5.39 15.47
CA LYS A 108 -7.17 6.00 14.91
C LYS A 108 -6.92 7.32 14.20
N ASP A 109 -5.92 8.07 14.64
CA ASP A 109 -5.54 9.38 14.09
C ASP A 109 -4.70 9.27 12.80
N LEU A 110 -4.32 8.05 12.41
CA LEU A 110 -3.59 7.80 11.18
C LEU A 110 -4.54 7.34 10.07
N GLU A 111 -4.24 7.78 8.86
CA GLU A 111 -4.83 7.24 7.65
C GLU A 111 -4.11 5.93 7.29
N ILE A 112 -4.78 4.80 7.49
CA ILE A 112 -4.29 3.46 7.18
C ILE A 112 -4.97 2.94 5.92
N ILE A 113 -4.18 2.77 4.87
CA ILE A 113 -4.64 2.28 3.56
C ILE A 113 -4.21 0.83 3.39
N LEU A 114 -5.19 -0.05 3.21
CA LEU A 114 -4.93 -1.47 3.00
C LEU A 114 -4.55 -1.74 1.54
N ASN A 115 -3.53 -2.55 1.34
CA ASN A 115 -3.09 -3.02 0.02
C ASN A 115 -2.85 -4.52 0.01
N GLY A 116 -3.11 -5.16 -1.11
CA GLY A 116 -2.75 -6.55 -1.39
C GLY A 116 -3.94 -7.47 -1.64
N GLY A 117 -3.93 -8.16 -2.77
CA GLY A 117 -4.89 -9.21 -3.13
C GLY A 117 -6.29 -8.76 -3.55
N ILE A 118 -6.60 -7.48 -3.55
CA ILE A 118 -7.91 -6.93 -3.89
C ILE A 118 -8.14 -7.07 -5.40
N THR A 119 -9.26 -7.71 -5.79
CA THR A 119 -9.58 -8.04 -7.19
C THR A 119 -11.01 -7.72 -7.60
N ASN A 120 -11.90 -7.38 -6.65
CA ASN A 120 -13.30 -7.04 -6.91
C ASN A 120 -13.81 -5.98 -5.95
N THR A 121 -14.98 -5.42 -6.24
CA THR A 121 -15.59 -4.33 -5.49
C THR A 121 -16.14 -4.78 -4.13
N ASP A 122 -16.52 -6.03 -3.93
CA ASP A 122 -16.99 -6.54 -2.64
C ASP A 122 -15.86 -6.50 -1.60
N GLN A 123 -14.64 -6.93 -2.02
CA GLN A 123 -13.45 -6.83 -1.18
C GLN A 123 -13.11 -5.37 -0.84
N ILE A 124 -13.30 -4.44 -1.79
CA ILE A 124 -13.09 -3.01 -1.52
C ILE A 124 -14.02 -2.56 -0.39
N ILE A 125 -15.32 -2.83 -0.51
CA ILE A 125 -16.32 -2.44 0.49
C ILE A 125 -16.01 -3.06 1.86
N GLU A 126 -15.68 -4.36 1.89
CA GLU A 126 -15.31 -5.05 3.12
C GLU A 126 -14.14 -4.35 3.83
N HIS A 127 -13.10 -4.01 3.08
CA HIS A 127 -11.90 -3.38 3.65
C HIS A 127 -12.12 -1.91 4.04
N LEU A 128 -12.95 -1.16 3.31
CA LEU A 128 -13.32 0.22 3.65
C LEU A 128 -14.11 0.31 4.96
N ASN A 129 -14.81 -0.75 5.38
CA ASN A 129 -15.45 -0.83 6.69
C ASN A 129 -14.44 -0.98 7.86
N LYS A 130 -13.15 -1.20 7.56
CA LYS A 130 -12.11 -1.48 8.55
C LYS A 130 -10.89 -0.57 8.47
N CYS A 131 -10.68 0.09 7.32
CA CYS A 131 -9.54 0.96 7.04
C CYS A 131 -10.03 2.24 6.35
N ASP A 132 -9.19 3.27 6.33
CA ASP A 132 -9.54 4.56 5.72
C ASP A 132 -9.51 4.54 4.20
N GLY A 133 -8.86 3.53 3.62
CA GLY A 133 -8.77 3.38 2.17
C GLY A 133 -8.21 2.04 1.74
N VAL A 134 -8.28 1.80 0.43
CA VAL A 134 -7.69 0.64 -0.21
C VAL A 134 -6.82 1.04 -1.39
N MET A 135 -5.69 0.36 -1.56
CA MET A 135 -4.83 0.53 -2.73
C MET A 135 -4.86 -0.72 -3.58
N ILE A 136 -5.29 -0.58 -4.82
CA ILE A 136 -5.39 -1.66 -5.80
C ILE A 136 -4.21 -1.55 -6.78
N GLY A 137 -3.57 -2.66 -7.08
CA GLY A 137 -2.45 -2.70 -8.02
C GLY A 137 -2.76 -3.55 -9.24
N ARG A 138 -2.39 -4.82 -9.19
CA ARG A 138 -2.41 -5.74 -10.36
C ARG A 138 -3.77 -5.89 -11.03
N ALA A 139 -4.86 -5.87 -10.27
CA ALA A 139 -6.20 -5.99 -10.84
C ALA A 139 -6.50 -4.84 -11.82
N ILE A 140 -6.13 -3.60 -11.45
CA ILE A 140 -6.29 -2.43 -12.33
C ILE A 140 -5.33 -2.51 -13.53
N TYR A 141 -4.08 -2.94 -13.32
CA TYR A 141 -3.13 -3.12 -14.42
C TYR A 141 -3.59 -4.17 -15.45
N GLN A 142 -4.21 -5.26 -14.98
CA GLN A 142 -4.72 -6.33 -15.84
C GLN A 142 -6.07 -5.99 -16.50
N ASN A 143 -6.92 -5.24 -15.79
CA ASN A 143 -8.22 -4.77 -16.28
C ASN A 143 -8.41 -3.29 -15.86
N PRO A 144 -7.92 -2.32 -16.65
CA PRO A 144 -8.09 -0.90 -16.33
C PRO A 144 -9.56 -0.47 -16.22
N TYR A 145 -10.47 -1.12 -16.94
CA TYR A 145 -11.90 -0.83 -16.87
C TYR A 145 -12.53 -1.18 -15.52
N PHE A 146 -11.85 -1.92 -14.67
CA PHE A 146 -12.27 -2.13 -13.28
C PHE A 146 -12.43 -0.81 -12.50
N LEU A 147 -11.70 0.25 -12.90
CA LEU A 147 -11.90 1.60 -12.33
C LEU A 147 -13.32 2.12 -12.58
N ALA A 148 -13.90 1.84 -13.75
CA ALA A 148 -15.29 2.23 -14.06
C ALA A 148 -16.31 1.52 -13.15
N GLU A 149 -16.06 0.26 -12.82
CA GLU A 149 -16.89 -0.50 -11.87
C GLU A 149 -16.77 0.08 -10.45
N ILE A 150 -15.57 0.49 -10.04
CA ILE A 150 -15.32 1.14 -8.75
C ILE A 150 -16.06 2.48 -8.69
N GLU A 151 -15.92 3.32 -9.71
CA GLU A 151 -16.61 4.61 -9.82
C GLU A 151 -18.13 4.45 -9.67
N LYS A 152 -18.71 3.48 -10.37
CA LYS A 152 -20.15 3.21 -10.29
C LYS A 152 -20.59 2.74 -8.91
N ARG A 153 -19.82 1.84 -8.29
CA ARG A 153 -20.29 1.10 -7.09
C ARG A 153 -19.87 1.75 -5.78
N ILE A 154 -18.72 2.42 -5.75
CA ILE A 154 -18.16 3.00 -4.53
C ILE A 154 -18.43 4.50 -4.47
N PHE A 155 -18.30 5.19 -5.61
CA PHE A 155 -18.49 6.64 -5.70
C PHE A 155 -19.86 7.03 -6.27
N GLU A 156 -20.73 6.04 -6.56
CA GLU A 156 -22.09 6.24 -7.09
C GLU A 156 -22.13 7.11 -8.37
N ASN A 157 -21.03 7.14 -9.10
CA ASN A 157 -20.93 7.90 -10.34
C ASN A 157 -21.77 7.24 -11.43
N THR A 158 -22.77 7.95 -11.93
CA THR A 158 -23.68 7.46 -13.00
C THR A 158 -23.15 7.71 -14.40
N LYS A 159 -22.16 8.59 -14.55
CA LYS A 159 -21.58 8.95 -15.86
C LYS A 159 -20.32 8.13 -16.14
N ILE A 160 -20.50 6.85 -16.34
CA ILE A 160 -19.40 5.93 -16.64
C ILE A 160 -19.25 5.79 -18.15
N PRO A 161 -18.06 6.12 -18.72
CA PRO A 161 -17.83 5.97 -20.14
C PRO A 161 -17.81 4.47 -20.52
N THR A 162 -18.36 4.17 -21.67
CA THR A 162 -18.29 2.84 -22.30
C THR A 162 -16.85 2.52 -22.73
N ARG A 163 -16.57 1.24 -22.97
CA ARG A 163 -15.26 0.82 -23.51
C ARG A 163 -14.97 1.44 -24.87
N SER A 164 -15.98 1.63 -25.73
CA SER A 164 -15.84 2.29 -27.04
C SER A 164 -15.43 3.75 -26.87
N GLU A 165 -16.13 4.52 -26.02
CA GLU A 165 -15.78 5.93 -25.78
C GLU A 165 -14.37 6.09 -25.21
N ILE A 166 -13.91 5.16 -24.35
CA ILE A 166 -12.53 5.16 -23.86
C ILE A 166 -11.55 4.84 -24.99
N ALA A 167 -11.87 3.87 -25.85
CA ALA A 167 -11.01 3.50 -26.98
C ALA A 167 -10.87 4.65 -28.00
N GLU A 168 -11.94 5.34 -28.29
CA GLU A 168 -11.94 6.55 -29.18
C GLU A 168 -11.01 7.64 -28.64
N LYS A 169 -11.15 7.96 -27.33
CA LYS A 169 -10.26 8.94 -26.67
C LYS A 169 -8.79 8.48 -26.65
N LEU A 170 -8.54 7.18 -26.49
CA LEU A 170 -7.19 6.63 -26.52
C LEU A 170 -6.53 6.80 -27.90
N VAL A 171 -7.30 6.65 -28.99
CA VAL A 171 -6.79 6.88 -30.36
C VAL A 171 -6.33 8.32 -30.55
N GLU A 172 -7.05 9.28 -30.00
CA GLU A 172 -6.65 10.70 -30.03
C GLU A 172 -5.38 10.97 -29.21
N TYR A 173 -5.23 10.29 -28.06
CA TYR A 173 -4.07 10.43 -27.19
C TYR A 173 -2.79 9.86 -27.81
N VAL A 174 -2.89 8.81 -28.65
CA VAL A 174 -1.73 8.11 -29.25
C VAL A 174 -1.25 8.78 -30.55
N LYS A 175 -2.05 9.66 -31.18
CA LYS A 175 -1.66 10.46 -32.34
C LYS A 175 -0.70 11.59 -31.94
#